data_71422e630ad6567729174c8c40b9e2d4
#
_entry.id   71422e630ad6567729174c8c40b9e2d4
#
_cell.length_a   1.000
_cell.length_b   1.000
_cell.length_c   1.000
_cell.angle_alpha   90.00
_cell.angle_beta   90.00
_cell.angle_gamma   90.00
#
_symmetry.space_group_name_H-M   'P 1'
#
loop_
_entity.id
_entity.type
_entity.pdbx_description
1 polymer ?
#
loop_
_entity_poly.entity_id
_entity_poly.type
_entity_poly.pdbx_seq_one_letter_code
_entity_poly.pdbx_strand_id
1 'polypeptide(L)'
;TLFRSKQLGVILFEKMGIPGGKKTKTGYSTAADILEKLAPEHEIIKNILEYRQLAKLKSTYADGLSAVIEPDGRIHSTFNQTITATGRISSTEPNLQNIPVRMELGRLIRKVFVPEDGFVFLDADYSQIELRVLAHMSGDEKLIQAYREAQDIHRLTASQVFHVPFDEVTPLQRRNAKAVNFGIVYGISSFRSEEHTSELQSRQ
;
A
#
# COMPACT_ATOMS: atom_id res chain seq x y z
N THR A 1 -18.33 -18.03 -9.55
CA THR A 1 -17.19 -18.77 -8.96
C THR A 1 -16.00 -17.90 -8.67
N LEU A 2 -15.68 -16.92 -9.52
CA LEU A 2 -14.55 -16.00 -9.34
C LEU A 2 -14.64 -15.19 -8.02
N PHE A 3 -15.85 -14.92 -7.53
CA PHE A 3 -16.10 -14.23 -6.26
C PHE A 3 -16.10 -15.16 -5.03
N ARG A 4 -16.22 -16.48 -5.24
CA ARG A 4 -16.24 -17.45 -4.15
C ARG A 4 -14.87 -18.12 -4.02
N SER A 5 -13.99 -17.54 -3.19
CA SER A 5 -12.61 -17.98 -3.01
C SER A 5 -12.45 -19.49 -2.79
N LYS A 6 -13.36 -20.13 -2.04
CA LYS A 6 -13.33 -21.59 -1.81
C LYS A 6 -13.55 -22.38 -3.10
N GLN A 7 -14.54 -22.03 -3.92
CA GLN A 7 -14.83 -22.71 -5.17
C GLN A 7 -13.72 -22.50 -6.19
N LEU A 8 -13.20 -21.28 -6.26
CA LEU A 8 -12.07 -20.98 -7.14
C LEU A 8 -10.83 -21.78 -6.75
N GLY A 9 -10.54 -21.94 -5.46
CA GLY A 9 -9.42 -22.74 -4.98
C GLY A 9 -9.55 -24.21 -5.41
N VAL A 10 -10.73 -24.81 -5.30
CA VAL A 10 -11.00 -26.18 -5.79
C VAL A 10 -10.78 -26.29 -7.31
N ILE A 11 -11.26 -25.31 -8.07
CA ILE A 11 -11.10 -25.32 -9.54
C ILE A 11 -9.62 -25.25 -9.91
N LEU A 12 -8.89 -24.28 -9.37
CA LEU A 12 -7.47 -24.07 -9.73
C LEU A 12 -6.58 -25.22 -9.28
N PHE A 13 -6.71 -25.66 -8.04
CA PHE A 13 -5.73 -26.55 -7.42
C PHE A 13 -6.12 -28.03 -7.45
N GLU A 14 -7.43 -28.36 -7.50
CA GLU A 14 -7.87 -29.75 -7.58
C GLU A 14 -8.28 -30.16 -9.00
N LYS A 15 -9.11 -29.34 -9.68
CA LYS A 15 -9.60 -29.71 -11.03
C LYS A 15 -8.60 -29.44 -12.13
N MET A 16 -7.93 -28.28 -12.08
CA MET A 16 -6.90 -27.90 -13.06
C MET A 16 -5.50 -28.41 -12.68
N GLY A 17 -5.32 -28.87 -11.42
CA GLY A 17 -4.04 -29.42 -10.96
C GLY A 17 -2.90 -28.42 -10.91
N ILE A 18 -3.17 -27.12 -10.76
CA ILE A 18 -2.11 -26.10 -10.68
C ILE A 18 -1.30 -26.34 -9.39
N PRO A 19 0.03 -26.52 -9.49
CA PRO A 19 0.88 -26.76 -8.33
C PRO A 19 1.02 -25.50 -7.47
N GLY A 20 1.44 -25.63 -6.20
CA GLY A 20 1.74 -24.50 -5.31
C GLY A 20 0.55 -23.94 -4.53
N GLY A 21 -0.62 -24.58 -4.59
CA GLY A 21 -1.78 -24.19 -3.79
C GLY A 21 -1.55 -24.33 -2.28
N LYS A 22 -1.76 -23.26 -1.52
CA LYS A 22 -1.64 -23.28 -0.04
C LYS A 22 -2.96 -23.73 0.59
N LYS A 23 -2.99 -24.91 1.20
CA LYS A 23 -4.14 -25.40 1.97
C LYS A 23 -4.27 -24.65 3.30
N THR A 24 -5.49 -24.26 3.63
CA THR A 24 -5.88 -23.67 4.90
C THR A 24 -6.93 -24.57 5.57
N LYS A 25 -7.31 -24.29 6.81
CA LYS A 25 -8.37 -25.02 7.52
C LYS A 25 -9.72 -25.04 6.79
N THR A 26 -9.97 -24.06 5.92
CA THR A 26 -11.25 -23.86 5.22
C THR A 26 -11.18 -24.14 3.72
N GLY A 27 -10.07 -24.66 3.19
CA GLY A 27 -9.83 -24.94 1.78
C GLY A 27 -8.55 -24.29 1.25
N TYR A 28 -8.40 -24.17 -0.07
CA TYR A 28 -7.25 -23.52 -0.67
C TYR A 28 -7.33 -22.00 -0.56
N SER A 29 -6.21 -21.38 -0.21
CA SER A 29 -6.08 -19.93 -0.27
C SER A 29 -5.97 -19.46 -1.72
N THR A 30 -6.76 -18.47 -2.08
CA THR A 30 -6.67 -17.73 -3.35
C THR A 30 -6.36 -16.27 -3.11
N ALA A 31 -5.60 -15.97 -2.03
CA ALA A 31 -5.13 -14.64 -1.71
C ALA A 31 -4.17 -14.12 -2.81
N ALA A 32 -4.08 -12.81 -2.97
CA ALA A 32 -3.33 -12.20 -4.08
C ALA A 32 -1.85 -12.60 -4.06
N ASP A 33 -1.22 -12.62 -2.89
CA ASP A 33 0.18 -13.01 -2.67
C ASP A 33 0.52 -14.42 -3.16
N ILE A 34 -0.45 -15.36 -3.04
CA ILE A 34 -0.30 -16.74 -3.52
C ILE A 34 -0.51 -16.80 -5.03
N LEU A 35 -1.55 -16.15 -5.54
CA LEU A 35 -1.84 -16.15 -6.97
C LEU A 35 -0.77 -15.40 -7.77
N GLU A 36 -0.22 -14.32 -7.25
CA GLU A 36 0.86 -13.56 -7.89
C GLU A 36 2.12 -14.40 -8.11
N LYS A 37 2.46 -15.31 -7.18
CA LYS A 37 3.58 -16.24 -7.34
C LYS A 37 3.37 -17.26 -8.46
N LEU A 38 2.13 -17.63 -8.74
CA LEU A 38 1.76 -18.60 -9.77
C LEU A 38 1.43 -17.93 -11.13
N ALA A 39 1.17 -16.65 -11.13
CA ALA A 39 0.80 -15.89 -12.33
C ALA A 39 1.82 -15.97 -13.48
N PRO A 40 3.16 -15.97 -13.27
CA PRO A 40 4.11 -16.07 -14.37
C PRO A 40 3.95 -17.33 -15.23
N GLU A 41 3.55 -18.44 -14.63
CA GLU A 41 3.44 -19.75 -15.29
C GLU A 41 2.02 -20.07 -15.78
N HIS A 42 1.02 -19.31 -15.32
CA HIS A 42 -0.40 -19.61 -15.58
C HIS A 42 -1.19 -18.38 -16.01
N GLU A 43 -1.52 -18.30 -17.30
CA GLU A 43 -2.28 -17.17 -17.86
C GLU A 43 -3.65 -16.99 -17.19
N ILE A 44 -4.34 -18.11 -16.87
CA ILE A 44 -5.63 -18.05 -16.18
C ILE A 44 -5.53 -17.32 -14.83
N ILE A 45 -4.42 -17.44 -14.13
CA ILE A 45 -4.21 -16.77 -12.84
C ILE A 45 -4.00 -15.27 -13.05
N LYS A 46 -3.28 -14.86 -14.09
CA LYS A 46 -3.15 -13.44 -14.46
C LYS A 46 -4.53 -12.83 -14.71
N ASN A 47 -5.33 -13.50 -15.52
CA ASN A 47 -6.67 -13.05 -15.86
C ASN A 47 -7.60 -12.96 -14.63
N ILE A 48 -7.47 -13.89 -13.68
CA ILE A 48 -8.22 -13.86 -12.41
C ILE A 48 -7.79 -12.68 -11.54
N LEU A 49 -6.51 -12.40 -11.44
CA LEU A 49 -5.98 -11.26 -10.69
C LEU A 49 -6.48 -9.95 -11.29
N GLU A 50 -6.36 -9.80 -12.60
CA GLU A 50 -6.84 -8.62 -13.34
C GLU A 50 -8.36 -8.45 -13.18
N TYR A 51 -9.13 -9.52 -13.39
CA TYR A 51 -10.58 -9.49 -13.20
C TYR A 51 -10.97 -9.04 -11.80
N ARG A 52 -10.35 -9.60 -10.77
CA ARG A 52 -10.61 -9.23 -9.36
C ARG A 52 -10.30 -7.76 -9.09
N GLN A 53 -9.22 -7.27 -9.67
CA GLN A 53 -8.81 -5.89 -9.58
C GLN A 53 -9.83 -4.96 -10.23
N LEU A 54 -10.22 -5.23 -11.47
CA LEU A 54 -11.22 -4.45 -12.20
C LEU A 54 -12.60 -4.52 -11.55
N ALA A 55 -13.02 -5.71 -11.11
CA ALA A 55 -14.28 -5.89 -10.41
C ALA A 55 -14.36 -5.11 -9.10
N LYS A 56 -13.25 -5.08 -8.33
CA LYS A 56 -13.17 -4.26 -7.13
C LYS A 56 -13.23 -2.77 -7.44
N LEU A 57 -12.50 -2.32 -8.46
CA LEU A 57 -12.54 -0.92 -8.89
C LEU A 57 -13.95 -0.51 -9.32
N LYS A 58 -14.59 -1.34 -10.14
CA LYS A 58 -15.96 -1.09 -10.59
C LYS A 58 -16.93 -1.03 -9.40
N SER A 59 -17.01 -2.10 -8.60
CA SER A 59 -18.03 -2.20 -7.56
C SER A 59 -17.83 -1.19 -6.42
N THR A 60 -16.59 -0.96 -6.00
CA THR A 60 -16.30 -0.10 -4.83
C THR A 60 -16.26 1.37 -5.21
N TYR A 61 -15.64 1.68 -6.35
CA TYR A 61 -15.37 3.08 -6.69
C TYR A 61 -16.27 3.61 -7.80
N ALA A 62 -16.45 2.91 -8.92
CA ALA A 62 -17.32 3.41 -9.98
C ALA A 62 -18.80 3.38 -9.55
N ASP A 63 -19.31 2.19 -9.24
CA ASP A 63 -20.71 2.04 -8.84
C ASP A 63 -20.95 2.55 -7.42
N GLY A 64 -20.03 2.25 -6.48
CA GLY A 64 -20.17 2.59 -5.07
C GLY A 64 -20.12 4.08 -4.80
N LEU A 65 -19.22 4.85 -5.44
CA LEU A 65 -19.18 6.30 -5.27
C LEU A 65 -20.36 6.98 -5.96
N SER A 66 -20.76 6.50 -7.14
CA SER A 66 -21.94 7.06 -7.83
C SER A 66 -23.22 6.93 -7.02
N ALA A 67 -23.34 5.86 -6.23
CA ALA A 67 -24.52 5.61 -5.39
C ALA A 67 -24.61 6.52 -4.16
N VAL A 68 -23.53 7.19 -3.78
CA VAL A 68 -23.45 8.06 -2.61
C VAL A 68 -23.27 9.54 -2.95
N ILE A 69 -23.47 9.89 -4.23
CA ILE A 69 -23.56 11.30 -4.64
C ILE A 69 -24.90 11.84 -4.18
N GLU A 70 -24.87 12.90 -3.41
CA GLU A 70 -26.06 13.56 -2.85
C GLU A 70 -26.69 14.55 -3.84
N PRO A 71 -27.90 15.07 -3.57
CA PRO A 71 -28.58 16.02 -4.47
C PRO A 71 -27.80 17.31 -4.76
N ASP A 72 -26.84 17.67 -3.92
CA ASP A 72 -25.92 18.80 -4.13
C ASP A 72 -24.76 18.48 -5.10
N GLY A 73 -24.73 17.24 -5.64
CA GLY A 73 -23.67 16.77 -6.51
C GLY A 73 -22.36 16.39 -5.81
N ARG A 74 -22.36 16.30 -4.48
CA ARG A 74 -21.18 16.05 -3.64
C ARG A 74 -21.24 14.68 -2.99
N ILE A 75 -20.07 14.20 -2.56
CA ILE A 75 -19.94 13.02 -1.71
C ILE A 75 -19.57 13.51 -0.30
N HIS A 76 -20.41 13.16 0.67
CA HIS A 76 -20.24 13.49 2.08
C HIS A 76 -19.78 12.26 2.84
N SER A 77 -18.53 12.24 3.28
CA SER A 77 -17.97 11.15 4.08
C SER A 77 -17.97 11.52 5.56
N THR A 78 -18.14 10.53 6.42
CA THR A 78 -17.98 10.70 7.87
C THR A 78 -16.52 10.47 8.25
N PHE A 79 -15.91 11.48 8.88
CA PHE A 79 -14.54 11.41 9.41
C PHE A 79 -14.58 11.21 10.92
N ASN A 80 -14.10 10.02 11.37
CA ASN A 80 -14.12 9.63 12.77
C ASN A 80 -12.77 9.90 13.42
N GLN A 81 -12.75 10.67 14.49
CA GLN A 81 -11.53 11.07 15.22
C GLN A 81 -11.15 10.12 16.35
N THR A 82 -12.07 9.28 16.81
CA THR A 82 -11.92 8.48 18.05
C THR A 82 -11.92 6.97 17.83
N ILE A 83 -12.00 6.50 16.59
CA ILE A 83 -12.14 5.05 16.29
C ILE A 83 -10.79 4.33 16.31
N THR A 84 -9.73 4.98 15.82
CA THR A 84 -8.42 4.33 15.71
C THR A 84 -7.64 4.42 17.02
N ALA A 85 -6.97 3.33 17.40
CA ALA A 85 -6.11 3.32 18.59
C ALA A 85 -4.87 4.24 18.46
N THR A 86 -4.52 4.62 17.22
CA THR A 86 -3.34 5.46 16.91
C THR A 86 -3.64 6.96 16.92
N GLY A 87 -4.90 7.37 17.11
CA GLY A 87 -5.31 8.77 16.98
C GLY A 87 -5.44 9.27 15.53
N ARG A 88 -5.26 8.39 14.52
CA ARG A 88 -5.52 8.75 13.13
C ARG A 88 -7.02 8.86 12.87
N ILE A 89 -7.40 9.73 11.94
CA ILE A 89 -8.77 9.84 11.47
C ILE A 89 -9.08 8.66 10.54
N SER A 90 -10.28 8.07 10.67
CA SER A 90 -10.83 7.12 9.72
C SER A 90 -11.98 7.74 8.93
N SER A 91 -12.17 7.28 7.69
CA SER A 91 -13.26 7.73 6.80
C SER A 91 -14.21 6.59 6.53
N THR A 92 -15.53 6.85 6.67
CA THR A 92 -16.60 5.87 6.45
C THR A 92 -17.76 6.51 5.70
N GLU A 93 -18.50 5.70 4.97
CA GLU A 93 -19.75 6.07 4.28
C GLU A 93 -19.65 7.27 3.33
N PRO A 94 -18.81 7.20 2.30
CA PRO A 94 -17.90 6.15 1.89
C PRO A 94 -16.49 6.30 2.50
N ASN A 95 -15.67 5.22 2.48
CA ASN A 95 -14.26 5.32 2.85
C ASN A 95 -13.45 5.93 1.71
N LEU A 96 -13.08 7.20 1.82
CA LEU A 96 -12.29 7.94 0.82
C LEU A 96 -10.78 7.74 0.97
N GLN A 97 -10.31 7.15 2.09
CA GLN A 97 -8.88 6.94 2.34
C GLN A 97 -8.28 5.77 1.54
N ASN A 98 -9.12 4.88 1.03
CA ASN A 98 -8.71 3.67 0.32
C ASN A 98 -8.75 3.78 -1.21
N ILE A 99 -8.91 4.98 -1.76
CA ILE A 99 -8.91 5.20 -3.21
C ILE A 99 -7.51 4.85 -3.75
N PRO A 100 -7.40 3.93 -4.74
CA PRO A 100 -6.12 3.47 -5.24
C PRO A 100 -5.29 4.60 -5.84
N VAL A 101 -3.98 4.61 -5.57
CA VAL A 101 -3.03 5.62 -6.07
C VAL A 101 -2.03 5.02 -7.05
N ARG A 102 -1.66 3.75 -6.85
CA ARG A 102 -0.55 3.13 -7.59
C ARG A 102 -0.92 2.68 -9.00
N MET A 103 -2.18 2.31 -9.20
CA MET A 103 -2.69 1.80 -10.46
C MET A 103 -3.19 2.94 -11.34
N GLU A 104 -2.99 2.83 -12.65
CA GLU A 104 -3.45 3.83 -13.61
C GLU A 104 -4.96 4.06 -13.54
N LEU A 105 -5.76 2.98 -13.56
CA LEU A 105 -7.21 3.06 -13.39
C LEU A 105 -7.63 3.68 -12.05
N GLY A 106 -6.89 3.40 -10.98
CA GLY A 106 -7.13 4.04 -9.68
C GLY A 106 -6.88 5.55 -9.72
N ARG A 107 -5.88 6.00 -10.47
CA ARG A 107 -5.62 7.43 -10.68
C ARG A 107 -6.75 8.11 -11.47
N LEU A 108 -7.39 7.41 -12.40
CA LEU A 108 -8.56 7.94 -13.11
C LEU A 108 -9.74 8.15 -12.16
N ILE A 109 -9.96 7.26 -11.19
CA ILE A 109 -10.99 7.43 -10.16
C ILE A 109 -10.74 8.71 -9.36
N ARG A 110 -9.49 9.03 -9.02
CA ARG A 110 -9.17 10.28 -8.32
C ARG A 110 -9.51 11.54 -9.12
N LYS A 111 -9.45 11.49 -10.44
CA LYS A 111 -9.77 12.63 -11.32
C LYS A 111 -11.24 13.00 -11.32
N VAL A 112 -12.14 12.14 -10.87
CA VAL A 112 -13.57 12.46 -10.77
C VAL A 112 -13.89 13.39 -9.62
N PHE A 113 -13.00 13.51 -8.65
CA PHE A 113 -13.12 14.49 -7.58
C PHE A 113 -12.61 15.84 -8.08
N VAL A 114 -13.53 16.76 -8.23
CA VAL A 114 -13.25 18.13 -8.69
C VAL A 114 -13.67 19.12 -7.63
N PRO A 115 -13.01 20.28 -7.48
CA PRO A 115 -13.49 21.32 -6.60
C PRO A 115 -14.77 21.95 -7.17
N GLU A 116 -15.57 22.55 -6.31
CA GLU A 116 -16.70 23.39 -6.70
C GLU A 116 -16.21 24.61 -7.47
N ASP A 117 -17.06 25.18 -8.33
CA ASP A 117 -16.72 26.37 -9.12
C ASP A 117 -16.28 27.53 -8.21
N GLY A 118 -15.13 28.10 -8.53
CA GLY A 118 -14.49 29.15 -7.72
C GLY A 118 -13.64 28.66 -6.56
N PHE A 119 -13.56 27.35 -6.31
CA PHE A 119 -12.71 26.73 -5.30
C PHE A 119 -11.54 25.97 -5.91
N VAL A 120 -10.55 25.68 -5.09
CA VAL A 120 -9.39 24.84 -5.45
C VAL A 120 -9.13 23.81 -4.36
N PHE A 121 -8.57 22.66 -4.72
CA PHE A 121 -8.02 21.75 -3.74
C PHE A 121 -6.71 22.32 -3.17
N LEU A 122 -6.63 22.35 -1.85
CA LEU A 122 -5.37 22.59 -1.14
C LEU A 122 -4.94 21.30 -0.48
N ASP A 123 -3.76 20.78 -0.88
CA ASP A 123 -3.13 19.62 -0.27
C ASP A 123 -1.90 20.08 0.51
N ALA A 124 -1.88 19.80 1.81
CA ALA A 124 -0.77 20.12 2.69
C ALA A 124 -0.47 18.93 3.60
N ASP A 125 0.75 18.42 3.54
CA ASP A 125 1.21 17.28 4.33
C ASP A 125 2.50 17.61 5.09
N TYR A 126 2.61 17.08 6.30
CA TYR A 126 3.84 17.20 7.07
C TYR A 126 4.92 16.27 6.50
N SER A 127 6.07 16.84 6.14
CA SER A 127 7.19 16.04 5.66
C SER A 127 7.75 15.14 6.76
N GLN A 128 7.47 13.84 6.67
CA GLN A 128 8.04 12.78 7.52
C GLN A 128 7.84 13.02 9.03
N ILE A 129 6.64 13.45 9.44
CA ILE A 129 6.38 13.88 10.82
C ILE A 129 6.72 12.78 11.84
N GLU A 130 6.39 11.52 11.55
CA GLU A 130 6.67 10.40 12.47
C GLU A 130 8.18 10.23 12.72
N LEU A 131 9.01 10.34 11.70
CA LEU A 131 10.49 10.25 11.85
C LEU A 131 11.06 11.46 12.58
N ARG A 132 10.47 12.65 12.41
CA ARG A 132 10.87 13.85 13.16
C ARG A 132 10.53 13.73 14.64
N VAL A 133 9.36 13.19 14.95
CA VAL A 133 8.95 12.89 16.34
C VAL A 133 9.88 11.82 16.92
N LEU A 134 10.20 10.77 16.17
CA LEU A 134 11.14 9.75 16.60
C LEU A 134 12.54 10.34 16.90
N ALA A 135 13.06 11.20 16.02
CA ALA A 135 14.33 11.88 16.23
C ALA A 135 14.33 12.69 17.53
N HIS A 136 13.24 13.42 17.79
CA HIS A 136 13.09 14.19 19.02
C HIS A 136 13.03 13.30 20.26
N MET A 137 12.20 12.23 20.23
CA MET A 137 12.02 11.34 21.37
C MET A 137 13.25 10.47 21.68
N SER A 138 13.98 10.02 20.66
CA SER A 138 15.19 9.22 20.82
C SER A 138 16.42 10.04 21.25
N GLY A 139 16.42 11.34 20.95
CA GLY A 139 17.59 12.19 21.13
C GLY A 139 18.75 11.84 20.19
N ASP A 140 18.50 11.11 19.08
CA ASP A 140 19.54 10.73 18.11
C ASP A 140 20.07 11.98 17.41
N GLU A 141 21.28 12.38 17.78
CA GLU A 141 21.91 13.60 17.26
C GLU A 141 22.11 13.55 15.74
N LYS A 142 22.42 12.39 15.17
CA LYS A 142 22.63 12.23 13.72
C LYS A 142 21.32 12.45 12.96
N LEU A 143 20.24 11.87 13.47
CA LEU A 143 18.93 12.00 12.88
C LEU A 143 18.41 13.45 13.01
N ILE A 144 18.60 14.07 14.18
CA ILE A 144 18.24 15.47 14.42
C ILE A 144 19.03 16.39 13.49
N GLN A 145 20.34 16.19 13.38
CA GLN A 145 21.18 16.99 12.50
C GLN A 145 20.79 16.88 11.04
N ALA A 146 20.53 15.64 10.57
CA ALA A 146 20.11 15.42 9.20
C ALA A 146 18.79 16.17 8.87
N TYR A 147 17.84 16.24 9.81
CA TYR A 147 16.63 17.05 9.63
C TYR A 147 16.88 18.55 9.66
N ARG A 148 17.80 19.03 10.48
CA ARG A 148 18.18 20.46 10.51
C ARG A 148 18.85 20.90 9.21
N GLU A 149 19.63 20.02 8.60
CA GLU A 149 20.30 20.24 7.32
C GLU A 149 19.43 19.92 6.10
N ALA A 150 18.15 19.61 6.31
CA ALA A 150 17.19 19.22 5.26
C ALA A 150 17.67 18.05 4.38
N GLN A 151 18.50 17.15 4.94
CA GLN A 151 19.00 15.98 4.23
C GLN A 151 17.89 14.95 3.99
N ASP A 152 18.02 14.17 2.92
CA ASP A 152 17.15 13.04 2.63
C ASP A 152 17.49 11.86 3.55
N ILE A 153 16.72 11.69 4.63
CA ILE A 153 16.91 10.64 5.64
C ILE A 153 16.91 9.25 5.03
N HIS A 154 16.07 8.98 4.04
CA HIS A 154 16.03 7.68 3.40
C HIS A 154 17.29 7.43 2.57
N ARG A 155 17.84 8.46 1.96
CA ARG A 155 19.11 8.39 1.24
C ARG A 155 20.29 8.23 2.21
N LEU A 156 20.26 8.93 3.33
CA LEU A 156 21.25 8.79 4.40
C LEU A 156 21.27 7.35 4.96
N THR A 157 20.10 6.82 5.29
CA THR A 157 19.98 5.41 5.75
C THR A 157 20.45 4.44 4.68
N ALA A 158 20.11 4.66 3.40
CA ALA A 158 20.57 3.81 2.30
C ALA A 158 22.09 3.82 2.19
N SER A 159 22.73 4.99 2.25
CA SER A 159 24.20 5.14 2.24
C SER A 159 24.84 4.30 3.35
N GLN A 160 24.28 4.33 4.56
CA GLN A 160 24.79 3.58 5.70
C GLN A 160 24.56 2.06 5.56
N VAL A 161 23.35 1.64 5.18
CA VAL A 161 22.99 0.22 5.09
C VAL A 161 23.67 -0.49 3.92
N PHE A 162 23.81 0.16 2.80
CA PHE A 162 24.44 -0.41 1.60
C PHE A 162 25.92 -0.08 1.47
N HIS A 163 26.50 0.69 2.41
CA HIS A 163 27.91 1.11 2.41
C HIS A 163 28.33 1.80 1.12
N VAL A 164 27.47 2.64 0.57
CA VAL A 164 27.72 3.43 -0.65
C VAL A 164 27.77 4.93 -0.30
N PRO A 165 28.54 5.76 -1.02
CA PRO A 165 28.51 7.20 -0.85
C PRO A 165 27.10 7.77 -1.01
N PHE A 166 26.79 8.82 -0.25
CA PHE A 166 25.45 9.43 -0.26
C PHE A 166 24.98 9.80 -1.68
N ASP A 167 25.88 10.31 -2.52
CA ASP A 167 25.55 10.75 -3.87
C ASP A 167 25.38 9.60 -4.87
N GLU A 168 25.89 8.40 -4.54
CA GLU A 168 25.81 7.21 -5.36
C GLU A 168 24.60 6.31 -5.01
N VAL A 169 23.81 6.71 -4.00
CA VAL A 169 22.61 5.96 -3.61
C VAL A 169 21.60 5.94 -4.76
N THR A 170 21.28 4.76 -5.23
CA THR A 170 20.29 4.54 -6.30
C THR A 170 18.85 4.76 -5.80
N PRO A 171 17.89 5.05 -6.71
CA PRO A 171 16.46 5.15 -6.36
C PRO A 171 15.90 3.87 -5.71
N LEU A 172 16.41 2.70 -6.09
CA LEU A 172 16.01 1.41 -5.51
C LEU A 172 16.49 1.30 -4.06
N GLN A 173 17.77 1.58 -3.80
CA GLN A 173 18.35 1.56 -2.45
C GLN A 173 17.63 2.54 -1.52
N ARG A 174 17.35 3.76 -2.00
CA ARG A 174 16.58 4.76 -1.26
C ARG A 174 15.17 4.26 -0.92
N ARG A 175 14.49 3.60 -1.86
CA ARG A 175 13.15 3.02 -1.65
C ARG A 175 13.19 1.91 -0.59
N ASN A 176 14.20 1.06 -0.63
CA ASN A 176 14.40 -0.01 0.35
C ASN A 176 14.67 0.56 1.74
N ALA A 177 15.55 1.55 1.84
CA ALA A 177 15.82 2.25 3.10
C ALA A 177 14.57 2.96 3.65
N LYS A 178 13.72 3.51 2.78
CA LYS A 178 12.41 4.05 3.20
C LYS A 178 11.56 2.98 3.89
N ALA A 179 11.50 1.77 3.35
CA ALA A 179 10.76 0.66 3.95
C ALA A 179 11.35 0.25 5.32
N VAL A 180 12.67 0.25 5.45
CA VAL A 180 13.38 -0.02 6.72
C VAL A 180 13.05 1.05 7.76
N ASN A 181 13.18 2.33 7.41
CA ASN A 181 12.91 3.43 8.33
C ASN A 181 11.47 3.40 8.87
N PHE A 182 10.50 3.18 8.00
CA PHE A 182 9.11 3.02 8.43
C PHE A 182 8.91 1.73 9.23
N GLY A 183 9.61 0.67 8.87
CA GLY A 183 9.60 -0.58 9.60
C GLY A 183 10.01 -0.40 11.06
N ILE A 184 11.09 0.33 11.31
CA ILE A 184 11.58 0.64 12.66
C ILE A 184 10.51 1.41 13.45
N VAL A 185 9.92 2.44 12.85
CA VAL A 185 8.88 3.26 13.49
C VAL A 185 7.65 2.43 13.88
N TYR A 186 7.27 1.48 13.04
CA TYR A 186 6.10 0.63 13.28
C TYR A 186 6.42 -0.68 14.01
N GLY A 187 7.64 -0.84 14.55
CA GLY A 187 8.02 -1.96 15.37
C GLY A 187 8.22 -3.27 14.60
N ILE A 188 8.74 -3.20 13.38
CA ILE A 188 9.16 -4.41 12.66
C ILE A 188 10.27 -5.08 13.46
N SER A 189 10.02 -6.34 13.92
CA SER A 189 11.04 -7.16 14.54
C SER A 189 12.09 -7.61 13.51
N SER A 190 13.31 -7.92 13.98
CA SER A 190 14.42 -8.43 13.16
C SER A 190 14.01 -9.60 12.24
N PHE A 191 13.13 -10.46 12.71
CA PHE A 191 12.59 -11.60 11.97
C PHE A 191 11.79 -11.20 10.70
N ARG A 192 11.08 -10.07 10.74
CA ARG A 192 10.34 -9.54 9.58
C ARG A 192 11.21 -8.74 8.62
N SER A 193 12.31 -8.16 9.10
CA SER A 193 13.26 -7.45 8.26
C SER A 193 14.07 -8.40 7.39
N GLU A 194 14.39 -9.60 7.87
CA GLU A 194 15.10 -10.63 7.11
C GLU A 194 14.25 -11.22 5.97
N GLU A 195 12.95 -11.47 6.18
CA GLU A 195 12.03 -11.87 5.11
C GLU A 195 11.94 -10.81 4.01
N HIS A 196 11.80 -9.53 4.38
CA HIS A 196 11.74 -8.45 3.40
C HIS A 196 13.07 -8.20 2.67
N THR A 197 14.20 -8.41 3.34
CA THR A 197 15.52 -8.24 2.72
C THR A 197 15.84 -9.40 1.78
N SER A 198 15.47 -10.62 2.13
CA SER A 198 15.64 -11.80 1.28
C SER A 198 14.72 -11.78 0.04
N GLU A 199 13.47 -11.29 0.18
CA GLU A 199 12.57 -11.07 -0.98
C GLU A 199 13.09 -9.98 -1.94
N LEU A 200 13.79 -8.98 -1.44
CA LEU A 200 14.37 -7.92 -2.24
C LEU A 200 15.66 -8.35 -2.96
N GLN A 201 16.44 -9.25 -2.35
CA GLN A 201 17.64 -9.83 -2.97
C GLN A 201 17.31 -10.90 -4.02
N SER A 202 16.20 -11.62 -3.89
CA SER A 202 15.76 -12.62 -4.87
C SER A 202 15.13 -12.02 -6.15
N ARG A 203 14.96 -10.72 -6.22
CA ARG A 203 14.40 -9.98 -7.37
C ARG A 203 15.47 -9.20 -8.17
N GLN A 204 16.75 -9.43 -7.92
CA GLN A 204 17.85 -9.04 -8.78
C GLN A 204 18.21 -10.18 -9.74
#